data_977bdebf87fc0912cdde8fee615c35ab
#
_entry.id   977bdebf87fc0912cdde8fee615c35ab
#
_cell.length_a   1.000
_cell.length_b   1.000
_cell.length_c   1.000
_cell.angle_alpha   90.00
_cell.angle_beta   90.00
_cell.angle_gamma   90.00
#
_symmetry.space_group_name_H-M   'P 1'
#
loop_
_entity.id
_entity.type
_entity.pdbx_description
1 polymer ?
#
loop_
_entity_poly.entity_id
_entity_poly.type
_entity_poly.pdbx_seq_one_letter_code
_entity_poly.pdbx_strand_id
1 'polypeptide(L)'
;MLKEKKYFLFDIDGTLAVGETLYDGTKELLEWIERKGGRSFYITNNSTKSRKDYVDKFARWGIASSEEQFMTASYAACLYMKEHYEGKKVFVLGTPSFVEELKGFGVRVTEEAEPDVTCVLVGFDDTLQYEKLAKACELLFREEVDFLGTNPDLRCPAPFGFIPDCGAICGM
;
A
#
# COMPACT_ATOMS: atom_id res chain seq x y z
N MET A 1 15.35 -26.64 -8.91
CA MET A 1 15.24 -25.73 -10.09
C MET A 1 13.90 -25.00 -10.03
N LEU A 2 13.70 -23.89 -10.78
CA LEU A 2 12.43 -23.13 -10.75
C LEU A 2 11.19 -23.99 -11.10
N LYS A 3 11.37 -25.01 -11.94
CA LYS A 3 10.30 -25.94 -12.36
C LYS A 3 9.69 -26.77 -11.21
N GLU A 4 10.35 -26.84 -10.07
CA GLU A 4 9.92 -27.61 -8.88
C GLU A 4 9.27 -26.73 -7.82
N LYS A 5 9.37 -25.41 -7.99
CA LYS A 5 8.76 -24.44 -7.08
C LYS A 5 7.25 -24.36 -7.33
N LYS A 6 6.51 -24.21 -6.24
CA LYS A 6 5.04 -24.11 -6.28
C LYS A 6 4.52 -22.72 -5.90
N TYR A 7 5.34 -21.92 -5.20
CA TYR A 7 4.99 -20.58 -4.76
C TYR A 7 5.98 -19.58 -5.35
N PHE A 8 5.44 -18.54 -5.98
CA PHE A 8 6.19 -17.48 -6.62
C PHE A 8 5.73 -16.15 -6.03
N LEU A 9 6.66 -15.40 -5.49
CA LEU A 9 6.42 -14.07 -4.93
C LEU A 9 7.00 -13.03 -5.87
N PHE A 10 6.17 -12.09 -6.29
CA PHE A 10 6.54 -11.03 -7.22
C PHE A 10 6.32 -9.66 -6.58
N ASP A 11 7.29 -8.80 -6.69
CA ASP A 11 7.06 -7.38 -6.61
C ASP A 11 6.28 -6.91 -7.85
N ILE A 12 5.56 -5.79 -7.76
CA ILE A 12 4.67 -5.32 -8.84
C ILE A 12 5.33 -4.17 -9.61
N ASP A 13 5.58 -3.05 -8.92
CA ASP A 13 5.99 -1.80 -9.58
C ASP A 13 7.49 -1.83 -9.93
N GLY A 14 7.80 -1.88 -11.23
CA GLY A 14 9.16 -2.06 -11.75
C GLY A 14 9.56 -3.51 -11.98
N THR A 15 8.72 -4.49 -11.61
CA THR A 15 8.98 -5.93 -11.79
C THR A 15 7.99 -6.58 -12.77
N LEU A 16 6.69 -6.44 -12.52
CA LEU A 16 5.64 -6.95 -13.40
C LEU A 16 5.09 -5.87 -14.34
N ALA A 17 5.08 -4.62 -13.87
CA ALA A 17 4.51 -3.48 -14.58
C ALA A 17 5.19 -2.17 -14.19
N VAL A 18 4.99 -1.13 -15.00
CA VAL A 18 5.22 0.27 -14.64
C VAL A 18 3.94 1.06 -14.87
N GLY A 19 3.41 1.69 -13.82
CA GLY A 19 2.09 2.33 -13.87
C GLY A 19 0.99 1.33 -14.25
N GLU A 20 0.29 1.59 -15.36
CA GLU A 20 -0.77 0.71 -15.88
C GLU A 20 -0.29 -0.23 -17.01
N THR A 21 1.01 -0.25 -17.32
CA THR A 21 1.56 -1.03 -18.43
C THR A 21 2.33 -2.24 -17.92
N LEU A 22 1.86 -3.45 -18.26
CA LEU A 22 2.60 -4.70 -18.02
C LEU A 22 3.88 -4.75 -18.84
N TYR A 23 4.93 -5.35 -18.27
CA TYR A 23 6.11 -5.73 -19.06
C TYR A 23 5.81 -6.94 -19.94
N ASP A 24 6.45 -6.98 -21.09
CA ASP A 24 6.38 -8.10 -22.03
C ASP A 24 6.78 -9.41 -21.34
N GLY A 25 6.01 -10.45 -21.55
CA GLY A 25 6.23 -11.79 -20.97
C GLY A 25 5.64 -11.98 -19.57
N THR A 26 5.17 -10.91 -18.90
CA THR A 26 4.56 -11.05 -17.55
C THR A 26 3.36 -12.00 -17.56
N LYS A 27 2.44 -11.79 -18.48
CA LYS A 27 1.21 -12.60 -18.56
C LYS A 27 1.52 -14.06 -18.87
N GLU A 28 2.38 -14.31 -19.84
CA GLU A 28 2.84 -15.63 -20.24
C GLU A 28 3.53 -16.37 -19.09
N LEU A 29 4.32 -15.65 -18.27
CA LEU A 29 4.98 -16.21 -17.09
C LEU A 29 3.95 -16.64 -16.04
N LEU A 30 2.97 -15.79 -15.72
CA LEU A 30 1.94 -16.10 -14.73
C LEU A 30 1.07 -17.29 -15.18
N GLU A 31 0.67 -17.32 -16.44
CA GLU A 31 -0.06 -18.44 -17.03
C GLU A 31 0.78 -19.74 -17.03
N TRP A 32 2.09 -19.64 -17.28
CA TRP A 32 2.97 -20.81 -17.21
C TRP A 32 3.05 -21.36 -15.78
N ILE A 33 3.16 -20.50 -14.76
CA ILE A 33 3.17 -20.89 -13.36
C ILE A 33 1.88 -21.66 -13.02
N GLU A 34 0.73 -21.10 -13.37
CA GLU A 34 -0.58 -21.72 -13.11
C GLU A 34 -0.71 -23.09 -13.80
N ARG A 35 -0.35 -23.18 -15.09
CA ARG A 35 -0.35 -24.45 -15.84
C ARG A 35 0.55 -25.53 -15.23
N LYS A 36 1.58 -25.14 -14.48
CA LYS A 36 2.47 -26.06 -13.74
C LYS A 36 1.97 -26.37 -12.33
N GLY A 37 0.78 -25.92 -11.97
CA GLY A 37 0.21 -26.09 -10.62
C GLY A 37 0.90 -25.25 -9.56
N GLY A 38 1.60 -24.18 -9.96
CA GLY A 38 2.16 -23.16 -9.07
C GLY A 38 1.13 -22.09 -8.73
N ARG A 39 1.46 -21.28 -7.74
CA ARG A 39 0.66 -20.12 -7.31
C ARG A 39 1.54 -18.88 -7.25
N SER A 40 1.03 -17.78 -7.78
CA SER A 40 1.67 -16.46 -7.72
C SER A 40 1.10 -15.65 -6.56
N PHE A 41 1.97 -14.95 -5.85
CA PHE A 41 1.64 -13.97 -4.83
C PHE A 41 2.36 -12.65 -5.15
N TYR A 42 1.74 -11.55 -4.80
CA TYR A 42 2.18 -10.22 -5.16
C TYR A 42 2.47 -9.42 -3.91
N ILE A 43 3.68 -8.88 -3.81
CA ILE A 43 4.13 -8.08 -2.68
C ILE A 43 4.47 -6.70 -3.22
N THR A 44 3.94 -5.64 -2.61
CA THR A 44 4.26 -4.27 -3.00
C THR A 44 4.34 -3.37 -1.78
N ASN A 45 5.33 -2.48 -1.77
CA ASN A 45 5.48 -1.41 -0.78
C ASN A 45 4.53 -0.22 -1.06
N ASN A 46 3.82 -0.23 -2.18
CA ASN A 46 2.88 0.82 -2.53
C ASN A 46 1.63 0.75 -1.65
N SER A 47 1.30 1.85 -0.98
CA SER A 47 0.12 2.00 -0.12
C SER A 47 -0.97 2.91 -0.70
N THR A 48 -0.84 3.35 -1.97
CA THR A 48 -1.88 4.16 -2.62
C THR A 48 -3.15 3.38 -2.93
N LYS A 49 -3.05 2.05 -3.00
CA LYS A 49 -4.12 1.14 -3.44
C LYS A 49 -4.37 0.05 -2.42
N SER A 50 -5.64 -0.29 -2.22
CA SER A 50 -6.08 -1.46 -1.45
C SER A 50 -5.81 -2.76 -2.21
N ARG A 51 -5.90 -3.91 -1.54
CA ARG A 51 -5.84 -5.22 -2.18
C ARG A 51 -6.93 -5.38 -3.24
N LYS A 52 -8.14 -4.87 -2.97
CA LYS A 52 -9.25 -4.86 -3.93
C LYS A 52 -8.90 -4.09 -5.20
N ASP A 53 -8.28 -2.91 -5.08
CA ASP A 53 -7.85 -2.14 -6.26
C ASP A 53 -6.82 -2.89 -7.10
N TYR A 54 -5.94 -3.68 -6.46
CA TYR A 54 -5.01 -4.53 -7.19
C TYR A 54 -5.69 -5.69 -7.90
N VAL A 55 -6.71 -6.32 -7.29
CA VAL A 55 -7.55 -7.31 -7.99
C VAL A 55 -8.18 -6.70 -9.24
N ASP A 56 -8.76 -5.50 -9.11
CA ASP A 56 -9.38 -4.79 -10.23
C ASP A 56 -8.33 -4.37 -11.29
N LYS A 57 -7.14 -3.95 -10.87
CA LYS A 57 -6.01 -3.64 -11.76
C LYS A 57 -5.59 -4.87 -12.57
N PHE A 58 -5.41 -6.01 -11.92
CA PHE A 58 -5.03 -7.27 -12.56
C PHE A 58 -6.13 -7.77 -13.51
N ALA A 59 -7.39 -7.61 -13.13
CA ALA A 59 -8.53 -7.94 -14.01
C ALA A 59 -8.51 -7.10 -15.31
N ARG A 60 -8.16 -5.80 -15.25
CA ARG A 60 -7.98 -4.98 -16.45
C ARG A 60 -6.85 -5.48 -17.36
N TRP A 61 -5.82 -6.11 -16.80
CA TRP A 61 -4.76 -6.78 -17.56
C TRP A 61 -5.15 -8.16 -18.08
N GLY A 62 -6.37 -8.64 -17.74
CA GLY A 62 -6.84 -9.99 -18.06
C GLY A 62 -6.17 -11.09 -17.25
N ILE A 63 -5.70 -10.77 -16.03
CA ILE A 63 -5.10 -11.70 -15.06
C ILE A 63 -6.11 -11.91 -13.94
N ALA A 64 -6.59 -13.15 -13.77
CA ALA A 64 -7.46 -13.52 -12.65
C ALA A 64 -6.64 -13.54 -11.36
N SER A 65 -7.16 -12.89 -10.31
CA SER A 65 -6.51 -12.86 -8.99
C SER A 65 -7.54 -12.67 -7.88
N SER A 66 -7.12 -12.89 -6.64
CA SER A 66 -7.94 -12.65 -5.45
C SER A 66 -7.13 -11.88 -4.39
N GLU A 67 -7.82 -11.24 -3.44
CA GLU A 67 -7.16 -10.42 -2.41
C GLU A 67 -6.13 -11.19 -1.59
N GLU A 68 -6.30 -12.51 -1.38
CA GLU A 68 -5.36 -13.35 -0.64
C GLU A 68 -4.00 -13.50 -1.31
N GLN A 69 -3.90 -13.14 -2.60
CA GLN A 69 -2.64 -13.17 -3.33
C GLN A 69 -1.82 -11.88 -3.16
N PHE A 70 -2.39 -10.84 -2.54
CA PHE A 70 -1.73 -9.54 -2.40
C PHE A 70 -1.30 -9.25 -0.96
N MET A 71 -0.03 -8.90 -0.79
CA MET A 71 0.53 -8.27 0.40
C MET A 71 0.97 -6.86 0.00
N THR A 72 0.14 -5.88 0.31
CA THR A 72 0.42 -4.45 0.08
C THR A 72 0.89 -3.78 1.35
N ALA A 73 1.58 -2.65 1.25
CA ALA A 73 1.93 -1.87 2.45
C ALA A 73 0.67 -1.37 3.19
N SER A 74 -0.40 -1.04 2.47
CA SER A 74 -1.70 -0.69 3.07
C SER A 74 -2.28 -1.84 3.90
N TYR A 75 -2.27 -3.07 3.37
CA TYR A 75 -2.74 -4.24 4.09
C TYR A 75 -1.87 -4.58 5.30
N ALA A 76 -0.54 -4.50 5.17
CA ALA A 76 0.37 -4.68 6.29
C ALA A 76 0.12 -3.65 7.41
N ALA A 77 -0.14 -2.38 7.04
CA ALA A 77 -0.53 -1.35 7.98
C ALA A 77 -1.88 -1.67 8.67
N CYS A 78 -2.88 -2.19 7.94
CA CYS A 78 -4.15 -2.62 8.54
C CYS A 78 -3.95 -3.68 9.62
N LEU A 79 -3.11 -4.69 9.34
CA LEU A 79 -2.81 -5.75 10.31
C LEU A 79 -2.09 -5.18 11.54
N TYR A 80 -1.09 -4.33 11.33
CA TYR A 80 -0.33 -3.69 12.40
C TYR A 80 -1.22 -2.80 13.27
N MET A 81 -2.07 -1.96 12.67
CA MET A 81 -3.01 -1.09 13.39
C MET A 81 -3.99 -1.91 14.21
N LYS A 82 -4.52 -3.00 13.66
CA LYS A 82 -5.43 -3.89 14.38
C LYS A 82 -4.77 -4.53 15.60
N GLU A 83 -3.50 -4.89 15.51
CA GLU A 83 -2.77 -5.55 16.60
C GLU A 83 -2.34 -4.56 17.70
N HIS A 84 -1.85 -3.36 17.31
CA HIS A 84 -1.19 -2.45 18.25
C HIS A 84 -2.02 -1.21 18.60
N TYR A 85 -3.04 -0.88 17.82
CA TYR A 85 -3.89 0.32 17.98
C TYR A 85 -5.38 -0.01 18.07
N GLU A 86 -5.74 -1.21 18.51
CA GLU A 86 -7.14 -1.60 18.69
C GLU A 86 -7.87 -0.60 19.59
N GLY A 87 -9.01 -0.08 19.11
CA GLY A 87 -9.83 0.92 19.82
C GLY A 87 -9.24 2.33 19.87
N LYS A 88 -7.98 2.54 19.51
CA LYS A 88 -7.34 3.86 19.45
C LYS A 88 -7.72 4.60 18.18
N LYS A 89 -7.70 5.93 18.20
CA LYS A 89 -7.96 6.77 17.03
C LYS A 89 -6.64 7.06 16.31
N VAL A 90 -6.62 6.82 15.00
CA VAL A 90 -5.46 6.98 14.12
C VAL A 90 -5.77 8.07 13.08
N PHE A 91 -4.94 9.10 13.04
CA PHE A 91 -4.96 10.05 11.93
C PHE A 91 -4.26 9.42 10.74
N VAL A 92 -4.88 9.47 9.55
CA VAL A 92 -4.30 8.89 8.34
C VAL A 92 -4.03 9.98 7.30
N LEU A 93 -2.76 10.10 6.93
CA LEU A 93 -2.34 10.84 5.76
C LEU A 93 -2.10 9.82 4.64
N GLY A 94 -3.06 9.70 3.73
CA GLY A 94 -3.03 8.69 2.67
C GLY A 94 -4.16 8.89 1.67
N THR A 95 -4.23 8.01 0.68
CA THR A 95 -5.28 8.02 -0.34
C THR A 95 -6.63 7.60 0.25
N PRO A 96 -7.75 7.99 -0.39
CA PRO A 96 -9.07 7.50 0.01
C PRO A 96 -9.17 5.98 0.04
N SER A 97 -8.50 5.27 -0.90
CA SER A 97 -8.48 3.81 -0.93
C SER A 97 -7.81 3.21 0.29
N PHE A 98 -6.69 3.78 0.74
CA PHE A 98 -6.00 3.34 1.97
C PHE A 98 -6.87 3.60 3.21
N VAL A 99 -7.48 4.78 3.30
CA VAL A 99 -8.41 5.12 4.40
C VAL A 99 -9.56 4.13 4.49
N GLU A 100 -10.19 3.80 3.36
CA GLU A 100 -11.32 2.86 3.32
C GLU A 100 -10.88 1.41 3.64
N GLU A 101 -9.69 0.98 3.22
CA GLU A 101 -9.17 -0.34 3.60
C GLU A 101 -8.96 -0.43 5.13
N LEU A 102 -8.35 0.59 5.76
CA LEU A 102 -8.19 0.65 7.22
C LEU A 102 -9.54 0.60 7.97
N LYS A 103 -10.54 1.37 7.50
CA LYS A 103 -11.91 1.33 8.07
C LYS A 103 -12.52 -0.06 7.93
N GLY A 104 -12.34 -0.72 6.79
CA GLY A 104 -12.81 -2.09 6.54
C GLY A 104 -12.21 -3.12 7.52
N PHE A 105 -11.01 -2.87 8.03
CA PHE A 105 -10.36 -3.67 9.08
C PHE A 105 -10.76 -3.28 10.50
N GLY A 106 -11.66 -2.30 10.67
CA GLY A 106 -12.15 -1.85 11.97
C GLY A 106 -11.22 -0.85 12.68
N VAL A 107 -10.22 -0.28 11.97
CA VAL A 107 -9.38 0.78 12.52
C VAL A 107 -10.20 2.07 12.66
N ARG A 108 -10.12 2.74 13.80
CA ARG A 108 -10.77 4.03 14.04
C ARG A 108 -9.97 5.16 13.39
N VAL A 109 -10.27 5.42 12.12
CA VAL A 109 -9.56 6.41 11.29
C VAL A 109 -10.21 7.78 11.41
N THR A 110 -9.38 8.81 11.47
CA THR A 110 -9.75 10.22 11.21
C THR A 110 -8.79 10.86 10.21
N GLU A 111 -9.25 11.89 9.51
CA GLU A 111 -8.47 12.80 8.67
C GLU A 111 -8.46 14.23 9.26
N GLU A 112 -8.90 14.36 10.52
CA GLU A 112 -8.94 15.62 11.27
C GLU A 112 -7.99 15.58 12.47
N ALA A 113 -7.43 16.77 12.84
CA ALA A 113 -6.54 16.92 13.98
C ALA A 113 -7.33 16.92 15.31
N GLU A 114 -7.84 15.74 15.70
CA GLU A 114 -8.68 15.59 16.89
C GLU A 114 -7.83 15.33 18.16
N PRO A 115 -8.33 15.76 19.35
CA PRO A 115 -7.55 15.65 20.59
C PRO A 115 -7.22 14.21 21.03
N ASP A 116 -8.06 13.24 20.68
CA ASP A 116 -7.94 11.83 21.07
C ASP A 116 -7.18 10.98 20.05
N VAL A 117 -6.53 11.60 19.05
CA VAL A 117 -5.60 10.93 18.14
C VAL A 117 -4.36 10.48 18.89
N THR A 118 -3.98 9.21 18.71
CA THR A 118 -2.82 8.59 19.37
C THR A 118 -1.70 8.22 18.40
N CYS A 119 -1.98 8.22 17.10
CA CYS A 119 -1.00 7.87 16.07
C CYS A 119 -1.29 8.63 14.79
N VAL A 120 -0.24 9.14 14.15
CA VAL A 120 -0.24 9.62 12.76
C VAL A 120 0.36 8.51 11.90
N LEU A 121 -0.47 7.95 11.02
CA LEU A 121 -0.08 6.94 10.03
C LEU A 121 0.01 7.58 8.65
N VAL A 122 1.21 7.58 8.07
CA VAL A 122 1.48 8.15 6.74
C VAL A 122 1.62 7.02 5.73
N GLY A 123 0.84 7.09 4.65
CA GLY A 123 1.00 6.28 3.45
C GLY A 123 1.61 7.07 2.30
N PHE A 124 1.93 6.36 1.22
CA PHE A 124 2.16 7.01 -0.06
C PHE A 124 0.81 7.61 -0.51
N ASP A 125 0.74 8.93 -0.64
CA ASP A 125 -0.46 9.67 -1.01
C ASP A 125 -0.23 10.47 -2.29
N ASP A 126 -0.69 9.93 -3.42
CA ASP A 126 -0.66 10.60 -4.72
C ASP A 126 -1.78 11.65 -4.90
N THR A 127 -2.60 11.81 -3.85
CA THR A 127 -3.64 12.85 -3.73
C THR A 127 -3.30 13.90 -2.67
N LEU A 128 -2.01 13.96 -2.25
CA LEU A 128 -1.53 14.79 -1.15
C LEU A 128 -1.91 16.27 -1.33
N GLN A 129 -2.48 16.84 -0.27
CA GLN A 129 -2.77 18.26 -0.15
C GLN A 129 -2.05 18.84 1.05
N TYR A 130 -1.64 20.11 0.96
CA TYR A 130 -0.94 20.79 2.05
C TYR A 130 -1.68 20.73 3.39
N GLU A 131 -3.01 20.79 3.36
CA GLU A 131 -3.84 20.70 4.56
C GLU A 131 -3.65 19.39 5.32
N LYS A 132 -3.52 18.27 4.62
CA LYS A 132 -3.23 16.96 5.24
C LYS A 132 -1.89 16.99 6.00
N LEU A 133 -0.85 17.58 5.39
CA LEU A 133 0.46 17.74 6.04
C LEU A 133 0.37 18.67 7.27
N ALA A 134 -0.32 19.78 7.15
CA ALA A 134 -0.47 20.74 8.26
C ALA A 134 -1.14 20.09 9.48
N LYS A 135 -2.21 19.30 9.26
CA LYS A 135 -2.89 18.53 10.32
C LYS A 135 -1.99 17.47 10.94
N ALA A 136 -1.20 16.77 10.11
CA ALA A 136 -0.23 15.78 10.60
C ALA A 136 0.83 16.46 11.50
N CYS A 137 1.40 17.58 11.06
CA CYS A 137 2.38 18.34 11.85
C CYS A 137 1.78 18.84 13.17
N GLU A 138 0.55 19.36 13.16
CA GLU A 138 -0.15 19.80 14.39
C GLU A 138 -0.26 18.65 15.40
N LEU A 139 -0.64 17.47 14.96
CA LEU A 139 -0.74 16.29 15.82
C LEU A 139 0.63 15.85 16.34
N LEU A 140 1.65 15.81 15.49
CA LEU A 140 3.01 15.38 15.83
C LEU A 140 3.78 16.37 16.71
N PHE A 141 3.25 17.59 16.92
CA PHE A 141 3.76 18.51 17.93
C PHE A 141 3.48 18.02 19.35
N ARG A 142 2.62 17.03 19.51
CA ARG A 142 2.26 16.38 20.76
C ARG A 142 3.16 15.14 20.96
N GLU A 143 3.95 15.13 22.06
CA GLU A 143 4.94 14.08 22.36
C GLU A 143 4.32 12.68 22.53
N GLU A 144 3.04 12.60 22.90
CA GLU A 144 2.32 11.34 23.12
C GLU A 144 1.73 10.72 21.85
N VAL A 145 1.87 11.35 20.67
CA VAL A 145 1.35 10.85 19.39
C VAL A 145 2.44 10.08 18.65
N ASP A 146 2.20 8.82 18.40
CA ASP A 146 3.11 7.98 17.62
C ASP A 146 3.15 8.39 16.14
N PHE A 147 4.32 8.24 15.51
CA PHE A 147 4.52 8.51 14.09
C PHE A 147 4.94 7.25 13.34
N LEU A 148 4.14 6.84 12.36
CA LEU A 148 4.38 5.65 11.56
C LEU A 148 4.24 5.94 10.06
N GLY A 149 5.18 5.43 9.26
CA GLY A 149 5.10 5.41 7.79
C GLY A 149 4.92 3.99 7.27
N THR A 150 4.17 3.82 6.20
CA THR A 150 3.92 2.51 5.59
C THR A 150 5.15 1.92 4.90
N ASN A 151 6.07 2.77 4.43
CA ASN A 151 7.37 2.38 3.87
C ASN A 151 8.37 3.55 3.96
N PRO A 152 9.70 3.27 3.94
CA PRO A 152 10.73 4.30 4.02
C PRO A 152 11.16 4.87 2.66
N ASP A 153 10.59 4.43 1.54
CA ASP A 153 11.06 4.77 0.22
C ASP A 153 10.84 6.25 -0.10
N LEU A 154 11.89 6.90 -0.60
CA LEU A 154 11.85 8.32 -0.94
C LEU A 154 11.22 8.57 -2.32
N ARG A 155 11.13 7.54 -3.18
CA ARG A 155 10.66 7.69 -4.55
C ARG A 155 10.08 6.39 -5.10
N CYS A 156 9.00 6.52 -5.87
CA CYS A 156 8.34 5.45 -6.61
C CYS A 156 8.65 5.57 -8.11
N PRO A 157 8.90 4.46 -8.84
CA PRO A 157 9.04 4.48 -10.29
C PRO A 157 7.81 5.02 -11.01
N ALA A 158 8.02 5.87 -12.01
CA ALA A 158 6.99 6.42 -12.88
C ALA A 158 7.46 6.40 -14.34
N PRO A 159 6.59 6.49 -15.36
CA PRO A 159 6.98 6.43 -16.77
C PRO A 159 8.01 7.46 -17.20
N PHE A 160 8.03 8.64 -16.54
CA PHE A 160 8.99 9.71 -16.82
C PHE A 160 10.22 9.69 -15.88
N GLY A 161 10.35 8.71 -14.96
CA GLY A 161 11.42 8.62 -13.98
C GLY A 161 10.90 8.26 -12.58
N PHE A 162 10.79 9.21 -11.67
CA PHE A 162 10.37 8.98 -10.28
C PHE A 162 9.43 10.05 -9.76
N ILE A 163 8.55 9.65 -8.84
CA ILE A 163 7.70 10.54 -8.03
C ILE A 163 8.01 10.34 -6.54
N PRO A 164 7.73 11.34 -5.66
CA PRO A 164 7.88 11.18 -4.21
C PRO A 164 7.04 10.00 -3.71
N ASP A 165 7.60 9.21 -2.79
CA ASP A 165 6.93 8.11 -2.11
C ASP A 165 6.72 8.43 -0.62
N CYS A 166 6.19 7.48 0.15
CA CYS A 166 5.86 7.62 1.56
C CYS A 166 7.01 8.19 2.40
N GLY A 167 8.24 7.68 2.24
CA GLY A 167 9.40 8.19 2.97
C GLY A 167 9.73 9.67 2.68
N ALA A 168 9.45 10.15 1.46
CA ALA A 168 9.58 11.57 1.15
C ALA A 168 8.51 12.40 1.87
N ILE A 169 7.28 11.92 1.93
CA ILE A 169 6.17 12.57 2.66
C ILE A 169 6.47 12.60 4.16
N CYS A 170 6.99 11.50 4.71
CA CYS A 170 7.40 11.44 6.13
C CYS A 170 8.55 12.39 6.48
N GLY A 171 9.36 12.79 5.50
CA GLY A 171 10.50 13.69 5.70
C GLY A 171 10.16 15.18 5.58
N MET A 172 8.94 15.53 5.22
CA MET A 172 8.48 16.92 5.12
C MET A 172 8.15 17.50 6.49
#